data_c1f877a84b7a27fe02efbcadca1573ef
#
_entry.id   c1f877a84b7a27fe02efbcadca1573ef
#
_cell.length_a   1.000
_cell.length_b   1.000
_cell.length_c   1.000
_cell.angle_alpha   90.00
_cell.angle_beta   90.00
_cell.angle_gamma   90.00
#
_symmetry.space_group_name_H-M   'P 1'
#
loop_
_entity.id
_entity.type
_entity.pdbx_description
1 polymer ?
#
loop_
_entity_poly.entity_id
_entity_poly.type
_entity_poly.pdbx_seq_one_letter_code
_entity_poly.pdbx_strand_id
1 'polypeptide(L)'
;MRALLEMLEELRESSNKPIVMINKEDPLHFDKFMPIMKFADHIFTTDEDMIDGYRQNTDALSVTAMPFAANMALTNPVNRVREQTEDLCFAGSYYSEGHDERKRQMGYMLEPIVEFKGAIFDRMSVHDNPRYHFPERFRPFVRPAVDFRQMTQLYRRFKVFLNVNTIVTSPTMMSRRVYELLASGTPVVSSPSRAIEAHFDGIVPTASTARQACDAVDRLLNDDRHWWKTSQKGIREVALKHQYANRGNLVRKVVFDQDSAETQPLATIVLSTKRSQFFERIVKNISQQTYPRIEVIFAFHDSWPEERIAELENRLKQVSNIQRVRVLRFPGTASLGTKLNAAIAEAKGEFIAKFDDDDWYFPNYLQDMILTFDFSGADLAGKWSFPVWLEGSDRLVLRNPGNEHRLGSPYVAGATFVARKSWLQKIPFADRSQGEDTDVLKRSLAAGGKIYSADHFNFINYRAADVRHHTWRAESDLFERTGRAVGRRDDFQDWVV
;
A
#
# COMPACT_ATOMS: atom_id res chain seq x y z
N MET A 1 -35.95 -6.66 15.47
CA MET A 1 -35.40 -6.79 16.83
C MET A 1 -35.92 -8.04 17.52
N ARG A 2 -37.24 -8.20 17.76
CA ARG A 2 -37.82 -9.35 18.49
C ARG A 2 -37.39 -10.72 17.93
N ALA A 3 -37.57 -10.97 16.63
CA ALA A 3 -37.16 -12.23 16.00
C ALA A 3 -35.65 -12.50 16.09
N LEU A 4 -34.81 -11.47 16.15
CA LEU A 4 -33.37 -11.63 16.34
C LEU A 4 -33.03 -12.03 17.78
N LEU A 5 -33.76 -11.49 18.78
CA LEU A 5 -33.58 -11.88 20.18
C LEU A 5 -33.99 -13.33 20.40
N GLU A 6 -35.17 -13.72 19.89
CA GLU A 6 -35.67 -15.12 19.96
C GLU A 6 -34.65 -16.10 19.32
N MET A 7 -34.07 -15.75 18.19
CA MET A 7 -33.01 -16.56 17.54
C MET A 7 -31.75 -16.65 18.40
N LEU A 8 -31.33 -15.58 19.06
CA LEU A 8 -30.13 -15.58 19.91
C LEU A 8 -30.35 -16.39 21.19
N GLU A 9 -31.55 -16.37 21.77
CA GLU A 9 -31.95 -17.26 22.90
C GLU A 9 -31.85 -18.72 22.48
N GLU A 10 -32.44 -19.10 21.36
CA GLU A 10 -32.41 -20.44 20.82
C GLU A 10 -30.96 -20.92 20.50
N LEU A 11 -30.12 -20.04 19.94
CA LEU A 11 -28.72 -20.37 19.69
C LEU A 11 -27.92 -20.58 20.98
N ARG A 12 -28.22 -19.84 22.05
CA ARG A 12 -27.55 -19.99 23.34
C ARG A 12 -27.96 -21.30 24.06
N GLU A 13 -29.18 -21.74 23.88
CA GLU A 13 -29.68 -23.00 24.43
C GLU A 13 -29.19 -24.21 23.64
N SER A 14 -29.05 -24.08 22.32
CA SER A 14 -28.73 -25.20 21.42
C SER A 14 -27.23 -25.36 21.11
N SER A 15 -26.36 -24.42 21.50
CA SER A 15 -24.93 -24.43 21.11
C SER A 15 -24.02 -23.88 22.21
N ASN A 16 -22.89 -24.58 22.42
CA ASN A 16 -21.79 -24.11 23.29
C ASN A 16 -20.75 -23.26 22.55
N LYS A 17 -21.03 -22.82 21.31
CA LYS A 17 -20.11 -22.00 20.55
C LYS A 17 -20.20 -20.54 21.03
N PRO A 18 -19.08 -19.80 21.07
CA PRO A 18 -19.09 -18.42 21.48
C PRO A 18 -19.88 -17.56 20.49
N ILE A 19 -20.73 -16.68 21.04
CA ILE A 19 -21.44 -15.65 20.27
C ILE A 19 -20.55 -14.43 20.19
N VAL A 20 -20.17 -14.05 18.98
CA VAL A 20 -19.33 -12.87 18.70
C VAL A 20 -20.17 -11.78 18.04
N MET A 21 -20.22 -10.60 18.65
CA MET A 21 -20.94 -9.45 18.10
C MET A 21 -19.97 -8.33 17.69
N ILE A 22 -20.22 -7.74 16.53
CA ILE A 22 -19.45 -6.62 16.01
C ILE A 22 -20.38 -5.43 15.80
N ASN A 23 -20.26 -4.39 16.65
CA ASN A 23 -21.04 -3.17 16.47
C ASN A 23 -20.25 -2.14 15.65
N LYS A 24 -20.76 -1.82 14.47
CA LYS A 24 -20.21 -0.84 13.53
C LYS A 24 -20.90 0.52 13.61
N GLU A 25 -21.92 0.65 14.42
CA GLU A 25 -22.77 1.84 14.54
C GLU A 25 -22.49 2.65 15.84
N ASP A 26 -21.47 2.22 16.60
CA ASP A 26 -21.04 2.98 17.79
C ASP A 26 -20.41 4.32 17.40
N PRO A 27 -20.54 5.34 18.26
CA PRO A 27 -21.33 5.35 19.50
C PRO A 27 -22.81 5.69 19.29
N LEU A 28 -23.21 6.10 18.07
CA LEU A 28 -24.52 6.72 17.79
C LEU A 28 -25.71 5.81 18.09
N HIS A 29 -25.52 4.50 18.00
CA HIS A 29 -26.60 3.52 18.17
C HIS A 29 -26.29 2.51 19.29
N PHE A 30 -25.45 2.88 20.26
CA PHE A 30 -25.07 2.06 21.39
C PHE A 30 -26.28 1.48 22.11
N ASP A 31 -27.18 2.35 22.61
CA ASP A 31 -28.37 1.92 23.33
C ASP A 31 -29.34 1.08 22.50
N LYS A 32 -29.45 1.41 21.20
CA LYS A 32 -30.30 0.67 20.26
C LYS A 32 -29.92 -0.79 20.11
N PHE A 33 -28.62 -1.08 20.09
CA PHE A 33 -28.10 -2.43 19.92
C PHE A 33 -27.80 -3.15 21.25
N MET A 34 -27.83 -2.45 22.38
CA MET A 34 -27.55 -3.03 23.68
C MET A 34 -28.38 -4.31 23.98
N PRO A 35 -29.69 -4.40 23.65
CA PRO A 35 -30.46 -5.61 23.90
C PRO A 35 -29.88 -6.87 23.26
N ILE A 36 -29.27 -6.77 22.06
CA ILE A 36 -28.64 -7.93 21.39
C ILE A 36 -27.21 -8.14 21.88
N MET A 37 -26.50 -7.08 22.28
CA MET A 37 -25.13 -7.20 22.77
C MET A 37 -25.03 -7.98 24.09
N LYS A 38 -26.12 -8.03 24.88
CA LYS A 38 -26.21 -8.85 26.10
C LYS A 38 -26.10 -10.35 25.87
N PHE A 39 -26.30 -10.82 24.64
CA PHE A 39 -26.11 -12.23 24.28
C PHE A 39 -24.67 -12.56 23.85
N ALA A 40 -23.80 -11.57 23.70
CA ALA A 40 -22.45 -11.79 23.22
C ALA A 40 -21.52 -12.30 24.31
N ASP A 41 -20.72 -13.31 23.97
CA ASP A 41 -19.58 -13.72 24.78
C ASP A 41 -18.36 -12.82 24.47
N HIS A 42 -18.26 -12.32 23.24
CA HIS A 42 -17.21 -11.38 22.84
C HIS A 42 -17.81 -10.23 22.02
N ILE A 43 -17.52 -9.00 22.42
CA ILE A 43 -17.98 -7.79 21.75
C ILE A 43 -16.81 -7.08 21.10
N PHE A 44 -16.96 -6.74 19.82
CA PHE A 44 -16.07 -5.84 19.11
C PHE A 44 -16.82 -4.55 18.78
N THR A 45 -16.25 -3.43 19.16
CA THR A 45 -16.82 -2.09 18.92
C THR A 45 -15.89 -1.28 18.01
N THR A 46 -16.44 -0.46 17.11
CA THR A 46 -15.63 0.47 16.32
C THR A 46 -15.14 1.67 17.12
N ASP A 47 -15.70 1.91 18.31
CA ASP A 47 -15.35 3.03 19.17
C ASP A 47 -14.79 2.54 20.51
N GLU A 48 -13.50 2.81 20.73
CA GLU A 48 -12.79 2.42 21.96
C GLU A 48 -13.44 3.03 23.21
N ASP A 49 -14.01 4.24 23.12
CA ASP A 49 -14.66 4.93 24.23
C ASP A 49 -15.94 4.20 24.70
N MET A 50 -16.47 3.25 23.91
CA MET A 50 -17.66 2.44 24.29
C MET A 50 -17.30 1.17 25.07
N ILE A 51 -16.05 0.80 25.22
CA ILE A 51 -15.61 -0.44 25.89
C ILE A 51 -16.17 -0.53 27.31
N ASP A 52 -15.99 0.51 28.09
CA ASP A 52 -16.45 0.50 29.50
C ASP A 52 -17.97 0.47 29.61
N GLY A 53 -18.68 1.12 28.68
CA GLY A 53 -20.13 1.02 28.58
C GLY A 53 -20.62 -0.41 28.36
N TYR A 54 -19.97 -1.17 27.46
CA TYR A 54 -20.29 -2.58 27.27
C TYR A 54 -19.96 -3.44 28.49
N ARG A 55 -18.78 -3.26 29.10
CA ARG A 55 -18.37 -3.98 30.32
C ARG A 55 -19.33 -3.81 31.49
N GLN A 56 -19.92 -2.63 31.62
CA GLN A 56 -20.88 -2.30 32.70
C GLN A 56 -22.27 -2.87 32.43
N ASN A 57 -22.66 -3.11 31.19
CA ASN A 57 -24.02 -3.44 30.79
C ASN A 57 -24.20 -4.82 30.19
N THR A 58 -23.11 -5.64 30.08
CA THR A 58 -23.13 -7.01 29.55
C THR A 58 -22.24 -7.92 30.38
N ASP A 59 -22.47 -9.24 30.27
CA ASP A 59 -21.65 -10.28 30.87
C ASP A 59 -20.58 -10.81 29.87
N ALA A 60 -20.22 -10.04 28.86
CA ALA A 60 -19.26 -10.45 27.84
C ALA A 60 -17.87 -10.75 28.42
N LEU A 61 -17.29 -11.88 28.03
CA LEU A 61 -15.95 -12.31 28.44
C LEU A 61 -14.87 -11.33 27.97
N SER A 62 -15.09 -10.70 26.83
CA SER A 62 -14.21 -9.66 26.34
C SER A 62 -14.95 -8.58 25.57
N VAL A 63 -14.45 -7.34 25.69
CA VAL A 63 -14.87 -6.19 24.88
C VAL A 63 -13.62 -5.55 24.31
N THR A 64 -13.54 -5.42 22.99
CA THR A 64 -12.32 -5.02 22.28
C THR A 64 -12.63 -3.99 21.19
N ALA A 65 -11.81 -2.95 21.08
CA ALA A 65 -11.90 -2.02 19.96
C ALA A 65 -11.46 -2.69 18.65
N MET A 66 -12.29 -2.56 17.61
CA MET A 66 -12.01 -3.06 16.28
C MET A 66 -12.39 -2.01 15.23
N PRO A 67 -11.48 -1.09 14.89
CA PRO A 67 -11.72 -0.07 13.88
C PRO A 67 -12.11 -0.65 12.52
N PHE A 68 -12.72 0.15 11.65
CA PHE A 68 -12.95 -0.21 10.27
C PHE A 68 -11.67 -0.61 9.55
N ALA A 69 -11.81 -1.18 8.39
CA ALA A 69 -10.73 -1.64 7.54
C ALA A 69 -11.09 -1.50 6.05
N ALA A 70 -10.10 -1.68 5.18
CA ALA A 70 -10.32 -1.80 3.75
C ALA A 70 -10.23 -3.27 3.30
N ASN A 71 -10.95 -3.59 2.22
CA ASN A 71 -10.76 -4.82 1.47
C ASN A 71 -9.93 -4.50 0.22
N MET A 72 -8.63 -4.78 0.27
CA MET A 72 -7.73 -4.46 -0.85
C MET A 72 -7.97 -5.30 -2.11
N ALA A 73 -8.77 -6.36 -2.06
CA ALA A 73 -9.24 -7.02 -3.27
C ALA A 73 -10.26 -6.14 -4.06
N LEU A 74 -10.94 -5.22 -3.37
CA LEU A 74 -11.93 -4.31 -3.97
C LEU A 74 -11.43 -2.88 -4.11
N THR A 75 -10.70 -2.39 -3.11
CA THR A 75 -10.17 -1.03 -3.04
C THR A 75 -8.63 -1.10 -3.06
N ASN A 76 -8.04 -0.80 -4.19
CA ASN A 76 -6.61 -0.93 -4.45
C ASN A 76 -6.17 0.06 -5.55
N PRO A 77 -4.86 0.29 -5.72
CA PRO A 77 -4.36 1.25 -6.70
C PRO A 77 -4.23 0.70 -8.13
N VAL A 78 -4.65 -0.54 -8.40
CA VAL A 78 -4.49 -1.18 -9.72
C VAL A 78 -5.13 -0.34 -10.82
N ASN A 79 -4.33 0.00 -11.84
CA ASN A 79 -4.68 0.84 -12.99
C ASN A 79 -5.07 2.30 -12.64
N ARG A 80 -4.83 2.76 -11.41
CA ARG A 80 -5.21 4.09 -10.95
C ARG A 80 -4.79 5.22 -11.90
N VAL A 81 -3.56 5.24 -12.34
CA VAL A 81 -3.03 6.32 -13.21
C VAL A 81 -3.82 6.45 -14.50
N ARG A 82 -4.32 5.35 -15.03
CA ARG A 82 -5.14 5.34 -16.25
C ARG A 82 -6.58 5.74 -16.01
N GLU A 83 -7.11 5.45 -14.82
CA GLU A 83 -8.49 5.73 -14.44
C GLU A 83 -8.67 7.14 -13.91
N GLN A 84 -7.60 7.79 -13.45
CA GLN A 84 -7.63 9.13 -12.88
C GLN A 84 -7.97 10.18 -13.94
N THR A 85 -9.13 10.81 -13.82
CA THR A 85 -9.64 11.76 -14.82
C THR A 85 -10.19 13.04 -14.22
N GLU A 86 -10.31 13.13 -12.89
CA GLU A 86 -10.90 14.26 -12.18
C GLU A 86 -10.08 14.60 -10.94
N ASP A 87 -10.14 15.86 -10.50
CA ASP A 87 -9.27 16.39 -9.46
C ASP A 87 -9.80 16.14 -8.06
N LEU A 88 -11.01 16.60 -7.73
CA LEU A 88 -11.51 16.69 -6.36
C LEU A 88 -12.91 16.15 -6.19
N CYS A 89 -13.13 15.37 -5.14
CA CYS A 89 -14.42 14.77 -4.82
C CYS A 89 -14.75 14.84 -3.32
N PHE A 90 -16.03 15.05 -3.05
CA PHE A 90 -16.67 14.68 -1.79
C PHE A 90 -17.78 13.67 -2.07
N ALA A 91 -17.92 12.62 -1.27
CA ALA A 91 -19.04 11.70 -1.37
C ALA A 91 -19.68 11.52 0.00
N GLY A 92 -20.95 11.84 0.13
CA GLY A 92 -21.65 11.76 1.43
C GLY A 92 -23.00 12.44 1.41
N SER A 93 -23.64 12.48 2.58
CA SER A 93 -24.93 13.15 2.78
C SER A 93 -24.72 14.50 3.46
N TYR A 94 -25.52 15.45 3.08
CA TYR A 94 -25.73 16.68 3.85
C TYR A 94 -26.90 16.48 4.82
N TYR A 95 -26.84 17.15 5.96
CA TYR A 95 -27.91 17.19 6.97
C TYR A 95 -28.13 18.64 7.38
N SER A 96 -29.28 19.22 7.04
CA SER A 96 -29.65 20.59 7.44
C SER A 96 -30.04 20.67 8.91
N GLU A 97 -30.47 19.55 9.50
CA GLU A 97 -30.92 19.42 10.90
C GLU A 97 -30.26 18.21 11.55
N GLY A 98 -29.92 18.36 12.83
CA GLY A 98 -29.11 17.37 13.56
C GLY A 98 -27.66 17.30 13.05
N HIS A 99 -26.79 16.63 13.78
CA HIS A 99 -25.37 16.50 13.44
C HIS A 99 -24.64 17.86 13.28
N ASP A 100 -24.85 18.79 14.24
CA ASP A 100 -24.35 20.17 14.13
C ASP A 100 -22.85 20.26 13.90
N GLU A 101 -22.05 19.40 14.54
CA GLU A 101 -20.61 19.36 14.32
C GLU A 101 -20.28 18.99 12.88
N ARG A 102 -20.93 17.98 12.32
CA ARG A 102 -20.74 17.59 10.92
C ARG A 102 -21.14 18.72 9.96
N LYS A 103 -22.27 19.40 10.24
CA LYS A 103 -22.73 20.53 9.45
C LYS A 103 -21.72 21.68 9.48
N ARG A 104 -21.17 21.98 10.66
CA ARG A 104 -20.10 22.98 10.83
C ARG A 104 -18.87 22.62 9.98
N GLN A 105 -18.43 21.36 10.06
CA GLN A 105 -17.30 20.88 9.26
C GLN A 105 -17.58 21.00 7.75
N MET A 106 -18.74 20.60 7.28
CA MET A 106 -19.11 20.71 5.86
C MET A 106 -19.10 22.17 5.40
N GLY A 107 -19.37 23.13 6.27
CA GLY A 107 -19.33 24.55 5.95
C GLY A 107 -17.94 25.03 5.49
N TYR A 108 -16.86 24.47 5.99
CA TYR A 108 -15.52 24.85 5.61
C TYR A 108 -14.80 23.78 4.75
N MET A 109 -15.07 22.48 4.98
CA MET A 109 -14.42 21.41 4.22
C MET A 109 -14.89 21.31 2.77
N LEU A 110 -16.06 21.84 2.42
CA LEU A 110 -16.56 21.82 1.04
C LEU A 110 -16.19 23.08 0.23
N GLU A 111 -15.54 24.08 0.81
CA GLU A 111 -15.07 25.27 0.07
C GLU A 111 -14.14 24.88 -1.10
N PRO A 112 -13.19 23.95 -0.97
CA PRO A 112 -12.37 23.50 -2.10
C PRO A 112 -13.19 22.98 -3.29
N ILE A 113 -14.38 22.42 -3.08
CA ILE A 113 -15.25 21.97 -4.20
C ILE A 113 -15.63 23.14 -5.10
N VAL A 114 -15.91 24.31 -4.51
CA VAL A 114 -16.26 25.50 -5.27
C VAL A 114 -15.03 26.07 -5.96
N GLU A 115 -13.91 26.16 -5.23
CA GLU A 115 -12.67 26.77 -5.70
C GLU A 115 -12.03 25.97 -6.86
N PHE A 116 -11.94 24.64 -6.70
CA PHE A 116 -11.31 23.74 -7.68
C PHE A 116 -12.32 23.04 -8.61
N LYS A 117 -13.60 23.45 -8.61
CA LYS A 117 -14.66 22.88 -9.44
C LYS A 117 -14.79 21.34 -9.29
N GLY A 118 -14.75 20.88 -8.04
CA GLY A 118 -14.83 19.46 -7.71
C GLY A 118 -16.22 18.85 -7.94
N ALA A 119 -16.44 17.62 -7.46
CA ALA A 119 -17.71 16.91 -7.54
C ALA A 119 -18.21 16.50 -6.14
N ILE A 120 -19.51 16.52 -5.94
CA ILE A 120 -20.19 16.01 -4.75
C ILE A 120 -21.12 14.87 -5.16
N PHE A 121 -20.84 13.64 -4.73
CA PHE A 121 -21.79 12.53 -4.89
C PHE A 121 -22.71 12.46 -3.67
N ASP A 122 -23.95 12.85 -3.86
CA ASP A 122 -24.95 12.90 -2.80
C ASP A 122 -25.66 11.55 -2.63
N ARG A 123 -25.31 10.85 -1.54
CA ARG A 123 -25.93 9.57 -1.20
C ARG A 123 -27.45 9.65 -1.01
N MET A 124 -27.95 10.81 -0.60
CA MET A 124 -29.38 11.02 -0.30
C MET A 124 -30.18 11.61 -1.47
N SER A 125 -29.54 11.81 -2.63
CA SER A 125 -30.18 12.39 -3.82
C SER A 125 -31.41 11.61 -4.35
N VAL A 126 -31.55 10.35 -3.93
CA VAL A 126 -32.72 9.52 -4.23
C VAL A 126 -33.96 9.87 -3.38
N HIS A 127 -33.78 10.67 -2.33
CA HIS A 127 -34.84 11.09 -1.43
C HIS A 127 -35.15 12.56 -1.66
N ASP A 128 -36.37 12.86 -2.07
CA ASP A 128 -36.88 14.24 -2.19
C ASP A 128 -37.25 14.78 -0.81
N ASN A 129 -36.22 15.07 0.00
CA ASN A 129 -36.38 15.59 1.35
C ASN A 129 -35.42 16.76 1.57
N PRO A 130 -35.97 17.98 1.82
CA PRO A 130 -35.17 19.21 2.02
C PRO A 130 -34.09 19.11 3.10
N ARG A 131 -34.27 18.22 4.08
CA ARG A 131 -33.28 17.97 5.14
C ARG A 131 -31.90 17.53 4.58
N TYR A 132 -31.89 16.89 3.42
CA TYR A 132 -30.68 16.37 2.80
C TYR A 132 -30.14 17.26 1.67
N HIS A 133 -30.85 18.32 1.29
CA HIS A 133 -30.41 19.18 0.20
C HIS A 133 -29.16 19.97 0.56
N PHE A 134 -28.16 19.90 -0.29
CA PHE A 134 -26.98 20.73 -0.19
C PHE A 134 -27.34 22.23 -0.33
N PRO A 135 -26.66 23.13 0.41
CA PRO A 135 -26.80 24.57 0.23
C PRO A 135 -26.63 24.99 -1.24
N GLU A 136 -27.33 26.05 -1.64
CA GLU A 136 -27.45 26.46 -3.05
C GLU A 136 -26.10 26.63 -3.75
N ARG A 137 -25.10 27.17 -3.07
CA ARG A 137 -23.75 27.37 -3.60
C ARG A 137 -23.01 26.07 -3.99
N PHE A 138 -23.39 24.93 -3.42
CA PHE A 138 -22.82 23.61 -3.74
C PHE A 138 -23.63 22.84 -4.79
N ARG A 139 -24.89 23.23 -5.07
CA ARG A 139 -25.77 22.53 -6.01
C ARG A 139 -25.18 22.31 -7.40
N PRO A 140 -24.43 23.27 -8.00
CA PRO A 140 -23.83 23.06 -9.31
C PRO A 140 -22.84 21.88 -9.39
N PHE A 141 -22.30 21.44 -8.26
CA PHE A 141 -21.32 20.39 -8.14
C PHE A 141 -21.90 19.05 -7.71
N VAL A 142 -23.20 19.02 -7.34
CA VAL A 142 -23.87 17.81 -6.85
C VAL A 142 -24.20 16.88 -8.00
N ARG A 143 -23.80 15.62 -7.82
CA ARG A 143 -24.08 14.50 -8.72
C ARG A 143 -24.96 13.46 -8.00
N PRO A 144 -25.72 12.64 -8.74
CA PRO A 144 -26.56 11.61 -8.15
C PRO A 144 -25.79 10.59 -7.32
N ALA A 145 -26.50 9.90 -6.44
CA ALA A 145 -25.99 8.75 -5.70
C ALA A 145 -25.47 7.67 -6.66
N VAL A 146 -24.43 6.99 -6.26
CA VAL A 146 -23.87 5.84 -6.95
C VAL A 146 -23.86 4.63 -6.02
N ASP A 147 -23.93 3.45 -6.57
CA ASP A 147 -23.83 2.21 -5.79
C ASP A 147 -22.39 1.97 -5.27
N PHE A 148 -22.25 0.96 -4.42
CA PHE A 148 -20.95 0.65 -3.81
C PHE A 148 -19.88 0.28 -4.84
N ARG A 149 -20.21 -0.45 -5.89
CA ARG A 149 -19.24 -0.85 -6.94
C ARG A 149 -18.78 0.35 -7.74
N GLN A 150 -19.70 1.21 -8.12
CA GLN A 150 -19.38 2.48 -8.78
C GLN A 150 -18.51 3.37 -7.88
N MET A 151 -18.85 3.44 -6.58
CA MET A 151 -18.06 4.23 -5.62
C MET A 151 -16.60 3.74 -5.53
N THR A 152 -16.34 2.42 -5.50
CA THR A 152 -14.97 1.89 -5.48
C THR A 152 -14.17 2.23 -6.74
N GLN A 153 -14.83 2.35 -7.89
CA GLN A 153 -14.20 2.85 -9.13
C GLN A 153 -13.90 4.36 -9.05
N LEU A 154 -14.84 5.14 -8.49
CA LEU A 154 -14.67 6.58 -8.30
C LEU A 154 -13.47 6.91 -7.38
N TYR A 155 -13.14 6.06 -6.41
CA TYR A 155 -11.97 6.27 -5.55
C TYR A 155 -10.68 6.44 -6.38
N ARG A 156 -10.50 5.69 -7.46
CA ARG A 156 -9.33 5.81 -8.34
C ARG A 156 -9.43 6.94 -9.36
N ARG A 157 -10.65 7.39 -9.66
CA ARG A 157 -10.93 8.37 -10.71
C ARG A 157 -10.55 9.79 -10.31
N PHE A 158 -10.64 10.10 -9.02
CA PHE A 158 -10.33 11.43 -8.47
C PHE A 158 -8.93 11.48 -7.86
N LYS A 159 -8.26 12.65 -8.03
CA LYS A 159 -6.93 12.91 -7.48
C LYS A 159 -6.98 13.04 -5.95
N VAL A 160 -7.97 13.75 -5.42
CA VAL A 160 -8.14 14.02 -3.99
C VAL A 160 -9.58 13.81 -3.55
N PHE A 161 -9.80 13.32 -2.33
CA PHE A 161 -11.10 13.26 -1.68
C PHE A 161 -11.14 14.10 -0.41
N LEU A 162 -12.30 14.74 -0.16
CA LEU A 162 -12.60 15.37 1.11
C LEU A 162 -13.33 14.42 2.04
N ASN A 163 -13.03 14.50 3.34
CA ASN A 163 -13.71 13.76 4.40
C ASN A 163 -14.18 14.69 5.52
N VAL A 164 -15.35 14.40 6.08
CA VAL A 164 -15.87 15.01 7.30
C VAL A 164 -16.24 13.93 8.30
N ASN A 165 -16.04 14.20 9.57
CA ASN A 165 -16.23 13.23 10.65
C ASN A 165 -17.49 13.56 11.45
N THR A 166 -18.36 12.56 11.68
CA THR A 166 -19.50 12.70 12.57
C THR A 166 -19.07 12.58 14.04
N ILE A 167 -18.14 11.68 14.32
CA ILE A 167 -17.51 11.47 15.61
C ILE A 167 -16.08 11.98 15.54
N VAL A 168 -15.71 12.90 16.41
CA VAL A 168 -14.39 13.55 16.41
C VAL A 168 -13.57 13.19 17.66
N THR A 169 -14.22 12.73 18.72
CA THR A 169 -13.62 12.47 20.04
C THR A 169 -13.07 11.04 20.17
N SER A 170 -13.61 10.09 19.44
CA SER A 170 -13.18 8.69 19.48
C SER A 170 -11.76 8.51 18.91
N PRO A 171 -10.89 7.74 19.56
CA PRO A 171 -9.55 7.45 19.04
C PRO A 171 -9.56 6.39 17.92
N THR A 172 -10.68 5.69 17.69
CA THR A 172 -10.74 4.57 16.74
C THR A 172 -11.86 4.68 15.72
N MET A 173 -12.92 5.44 16.02
CA MET A 173 -14.08 5.58 15.11
C MET A 173 -13.86 6.70 14.09
N MET A 174 -13.77 6.33 12.83
CA MET A 174 -13.77 7.24 11.68
C MET A 174 -14.49 6.61 10.48
N SER A 175 -14.73 7.39 9.44
CA SER A 175 -15.38 6.88 8.23
C SER A 175 -14.57 5.74 7.60
N ARG A 176 -15.19 4.59 7.32
CA ARG A 176 -14.60 3.47 6.58
C ARG A 176 -14.00 3.92 5.23
N ARG A 177 -14.59 4.94 4.63
CA ARG A 177 -14.12 5.50 3.35
C ARG A 177 -12.67 6.00 3.41
N VAL A 178 -12.18 6.49 4.54
CA VAL A 178 -10.78 6.92 4.67
C VAL A 178 -9.84 5.74 4.38
N TYR A 179 -10.11 4.58 4.98
CA TYR A 179 -9.34 3.35 4.73
C TYR A 179 -9.42 2.92 3.25
N GLU A 180 -10.61 2.96 2.66
CA GLU A 180 -10.85 2.54 1.27
C GLU A 180 -10.16 3.48 0.26
N LEU A 181 -10.17 4.78 0.51
CA LEU A 181 -9.48 5.78 -0.32
C LEU A 181 -7.97 5.61 -0.26
N LEU A 182 -7.40 5.52 0.93
CA LEU A 182 -5.97 5.31 1.12
C LEU A 182 -5.51 3.98 0.49
N ALA A 183 -6.28 2.90 0.67
CA ALA A 183 -6.04 1.61 -0.01
C ALA A 183 -6.03 1.76 -1.53
N SER A 184 -6.89 2.61 -2.10
CA SER A 184 -6.96 2.92 -3.53
C SER A 184 -5.86 3.87 -4.01
N GLY A 185 -4.98 4.31 -3.12
CA GLY A 185 -3.93 5.29 -3.40
C GLY A 185 -4.46 6.71 -3.59
N THR A 186 -5.64 7.03 -3.05
CA THR A 186 -6.25 8.36 -3.16
C THR A 186 -6.02 9.16 -1.90
N PRO A 187 -5.22 10.23 -1.94
CA PRO A 187 -5.08 11.16 -0.83
C PRO A 187 -6.41 11.73 -0.35
N VAL A 188 -6.52 11.90 0.96
CA VAL A 188 -7.71 12.42 1.64
C VAL A 188 -7.33 13.66 2.41
N VAL A 189 -8.11 14.74 2.30
CA VAL A 189 -8.07 15.88 3.20
C VAL A 189 -9.29 15.78 4.13
N SER A 190 -9.07 15.77 5.44
CA SER A 190 -10.12 15.51 6.43
C SER A 190 -10.32 16.68 7.39
N SER A 191 -11.54 16.82 7.93
CA SER A 191 -11.70 17.54 9.17
C SER A 191 -10.99 16.82 10.33
N PRO A 192 -10.51 17.52 11.38
CA PRO A 192 -9.82 16.90 12.49
C PRO A 192 -10.68 15.84 13.19
N SER A 193 -10.06 14.73 13.61
CA SER A 193 -10.61 13.78 14.57
C SER A 193 -9.47 13.00 15.23
N ARG A 194 -9.67 12.59 16.49
CA ARG A 194 -8.68 11.78 17.22
C ARG A 194 -8.32 10.49 16.50
N ALA A 195 -9.29 9.86 15.82
CA ALA A 195 -9.03 8.64 15.05
C ALA A 195 -8.12 8.88 13.83
N ILE A 196 -8.29 10.00 13.11
CA ILE A 196 -7.39 10.37 12.02
C ILE A 196 -5.98 10.62 12.54
N GLU A 197 -5.85 11.37 13.64
CA GLU A 197 -4.55 11.65 14.27
C GLU A 197 -3.88 10.35 14.78
N ALA A 198 -4.64 9.45 15.41
CA ALA A 198 -4.10 8.22 15.96
C ALA A 198 -3.62 7.22 14.90
N HIS A 199 -4.29 7.15 13.74
CA HIS A 199 -4.04 6.11 12.75
C HIS A 199 -3.37 6.59 11.47
N PHE A 200 -3.51 7.88 11.11
CA PHE A 200 -3.07 8.41 9.82
C PHE A 200 -2.33 9.75 9.93
N ASP A 201 -1.70 10.01 11.08
CA ASP A 201 -0.83 11.18 11.24
C ASP A 201 0.29 11.20 10.18
N GLY A 202 0.54 12.38 9.61
CA GLY A 202 1.52 12.56 8.52
C GLY A 202 1.12 11.90 7.17
N ILE A 203 -0.10 11.30 7.08
CA ILE A 203 -0.67 10.71 5.86
C ILE A 203 -1.91 11.46 5.41
N VAL A 204 -2.85 11.74 6.34
CA VAL A 204 -4.10 12.46 6.06
C VAL A 204 -3.99 13.89 6.61
N PRO A 205 -3.77 14.90 5.77
CA PRO A 205 -3.80 16.28 6.21
C PRO A 205 -5.18 16.67 6.76
N THR A 206 -5.20 17.37 7.88
CA THR A 206 -6.42 17.84 8.52
C THR A 206 -6.56 19.35 8.38
N ALA A 207 -7.82 19.83 8.25
CA ALA A 207 -8.14 21.25 8.14
C ALA A 207 -9.31 21.60 9.05
N SER A 208 -9.20 22.73 9.77
CA SER A 208 -10.22 23.29 10.66
C SER A 208 -10.87 24.57 10.10
N THR A 209 -10.35 25.09 8.99
CA THR A 209 -10.86 26.29 8.30
C THR A 209 -10.92 26.05 6.80
N ALA A 210 -11.72 26.83 6.09
CA ALA A 210 -11.80 26.80 4.63
C ALA A 210 -10.44 27.02 3.96
N ARG A 211 -9.68 28.00 4.44
CA ARG A 211 -8.33 28.29 3.92
C ARG A 211 -7.40 27.08 4.04
N GLN A 212 -7.33 26.47 5.22
CA GLN A 212 -6.50 25.27 5.42
C GLN A 212 -6.95 24.12 4.51
N ALA A 213 -8.25 23.94 4.29
CA ALA A 213 -8.78 22.91 3.41
C ALA A 213 -8.37 23.19 1.94
N CYS A 214 -8.49 24.43 1.48
CA CYS A 214 -8.05 24.84 0.13
C CYS A 214 -6.54 24.70 -0.03
N ASP A 215 -5.73 25.17 0.92
CA ASP A 215 -4.26 25.06 0.88
C ASP A 215 -3.80 23.58 0.83
N ALA A 216 -4.44 22.71 1.60
CA ALA A 216 -4.12 21.28 1.60
C ALA A 216 -4.50 20.60 0.28
N VAL A 217 -5.65 20.94 -0.29
CA VAL A 217 -6.10 20.45 -1.61
C VAL A 217 -5.19 20.99 -2.71
N ASP A 218 -4.89 22.29 -2.73
CA ASP A 218 -4.01 22.92 -3.71
C ASP A 218 -2.66 22.22 -3.75
N ARG A 219 -2.05 21.99 -2.59
CA ARG A 219 -0.77 21.28 -2.50
C ARG A 219 -0.84 19.87 -3.09
N LEU A 220 -1.92 19.12 -2.84
CA LEU A 220 -2.10 17.78 -3.40
C LEU A 220 -2.41 17.81 -4.91
N LEU A 221 -3.02 18.87 -5.43
CA LEU A 221 -3.32 18.98 -6.85
C LEU A 221 -2.11 19.43 -7.66
N ASN A 222 -1.26 20.31 -7.11
CA ASN A 222 -0.20 21.02 -7.84
C ASN A 222 1.23 20.55 -7.51
N ASP A 223 1.44 19.74 -6.44
CA ASP A 223 2.71 19.09 -6.14
C ASP A 223 2.59 17.57 -6.38
N ASP A 224 2.91 17.14 -7.59
CA ASP A 224 2.88 15.72 -7.98
C ASP A 224 3.70 14.83 -7.04
N ARG A 225 4.88 15.29 -6.59
CA ARG A 225 5.75 14.51 -5.70
C ARG A 225 5.10 14.31 -4.33
N HIS A 226 4.54 15.38 -3.78
CA HIS A 226 3.81 15.32 -2.51
C HIS A 226 2.60 14.39 -2.62
N TRP A 227 1.84 14.50 -3.72
CA TRP A 227 0.70 13.64 -3.99
C TRP A 227 1.10 12.15 -4.03
N TRP A 228 2.13 11.80 -4.80
CA TRP A 228 2.61 10.43 -4.92
C TRP A 228 3.14 9.87 -3.59
N LYS A 229 3.90 10.67 -2.81
CA LYS A 229 4.37 10.27 -1.47
C LYS A 229 3.20 9.99 -0.53
N THR A 230 2.20 10.88 -0.51
CA THR A 230 1.00 10.72 0.32
C THR A 230 0.22 9.47 -0.08
N SER A 231 0.03 9.25 -1.38
CA SER A 231 -0.59 8.06 -1.94
C SER A 231 0.11 6.77 -1.49
N GLN A 232 1.42 6.67 -1.67
CA GLN A 232 2.20 5.48 -1.34
C GLN A 232 2.23 5.19 0.17
N LYS A 233 2.34 6.22 1.01
CA LYS A 233 2.23 6.08 2.47
C LYS A 233 0.86 5.52 2.87
N GLY A 234 -0.21 6.04 2.28
CA GLY A 234 -1.57 5.57 2.54
C GLY A 234 -1.79 4.10 2.14
N ILE A 235 -1.33 3.71 0.95
CA ILE A 235 -1.39 2.30 0.49
C ILE A 235 -0.67 1.39 1.47
N ARG A 236 0.58 1.72 1.84
CA ARG A 236 1.39 0.90 2.77
C ARG A 236 0.76 0.79 4.15
N GLU A 237 0.32 1.90 4.73
CA GLU A 237 -0.28 1.91 6.07
C GLU A 237 -1.52 1.03 6.12
N VAL A 238 -2.42 1.16 5.14
CA VAL A 238 -3.64 0.33 5.07
C VAL A 238 -3.29 -1.13 4.80
N ALA A 239 -2.38 -1.41 3.87
CA ALA A 239 -1.98 -2.76 3.53
C ALA A 239 -1.35 -3.51 4.72
N LEU A 240 -0.59 -2.84 5.55
CA LEU A 240 0.07 -3.45 6.72
C LEU A 240 -0.87 -3.59 7.92
N LYS A 241 -1.71 -2.58 8.21
CA LYS A 241 -2.39 -2.48 9.51
C LYS A 241 -3.91 -2.48 9.44
N HIS A 242 -4.50 -2.15 8.31
CA HIS A 242 -5.92 -1.83 8.24
C HIS A 242 -6.68 -2.60 7.15
N GLN A 243 -6.27 -3.84 6.88
CA GLN A 243 -7.06 -4.79 6.09
C GLN A 243 -8.05 -5.58 6.96
N TYR A 244 -9.11 -6.13 6.37
CA TYR A 244 -10.01 -7.04 7.07
C TYR A 244 -9.30 -8.32 7.55
N ALA A 245 -8.21 -8.75 6.92
CA ALA A 245 -7.36 -9.83 7.41
C ALA A 245 -6.81 -9.52 8.82
N ASN A 246 -6.33 -8.28 9.06
CA ASN A 246 -5.88 -7.86 10.39
C ASN A 246 -7.01 -7.92 11.42
N ARG A 247 -8.25 -7.58 11.04
CA ARG A 247 -9.43 -7.69 11.92
C ARG A 247 -9.80 -9.14 12.20
N GLY A 248 -9.73 -10.00 11.19
CA GLY A 248 -9.92 -11.46 11.35
C GLY A 248 -8.90 -12.07 12.33
N ASN A 249 -7.64 -11.65 12.24
CA ASN A 249 -6.59 -12.08 13.17
C ASN A 249 -6.86 -11.61 14.61
N LEU A 250 -7.35 -10.37 14.78
CA LEU A 250 -7.76 -9.85 16.09
C LEU A 250 -8.88 -10.70 16.68
N VAL A 251 -9.91 -11.03 15.89
CA VAL A 251 -11.01 -11.91 16.33
C VAL A 251 -10.48 -13.29 16.73
N ARG A 252 -9.61 -13.90 15.93
CA ARG A 252 -9.02 -15.21 16.26
C ARG A 252 -8.24 -15.19 17.57
N LYS A 253 -7.45 -14.13 17.78
CA LYS A 253 -6.68 -13.95 19.02
C LYS A 253 -7.60 -13.80 20.23
N VAL A 254 -8.60 -12.92 20.15
CA VAL A 254 -9.46 -12.60 21.30
C VAL A 254 -10.43 -13.74 21.64
N VAL A 255 -11.00 -14.38 20.62
CA VAL A 255 -12.04 -15.40 20.82
C VAL A 255 -11.47 -16.79 21.07
N PHE A 256 -10.33 -17.12 20.42
CA PHE A 256 -9.79 -18.50 20.42
C PHE A 256 -8.40 -18.59 21.05
N ASP A 257 -7.84 -17.48 21.55
CA ASP A 257 -6.46 -17.38 22.03
C ASP A 257 -5.42 -17.93 21.02
N GLN A 258 -5.74 -17.75 19.74
CA GLN A 258 -4.88 -18.18 18.64
C GLN A 258 -4.11 -16.97 18.10
N ASP A 259 -2.83 -16.95 18.35
CA ASP A 259 -1.96 -16.01 17.64
C ASP A 259 -2.06 -16.31 16.13
N SER A 260 -2.14 -15.25 15.35
CA SER A 260 -2.12 -15.42 13.91
C SER A 260 -0.79 -16.08 13.51
N ALA A 261 -0.87 -17.25 12.90
CA ALA A 261 0.30 -17.88 12.28
C ALA A 261 0.79 -17.13 11.04
N GLU A 262 0.15 -16.01 10.69
CA GLU A 262 0.55 -15.15 9.57
C GLU A 262 1.75 -14.29 9.95
N THR A 263 2.86 -14.95 10.02
CA THR A 263 4.12 -14.31 9.74
C THR A 263 4.09 -13.96 8.24
N GLN A 264 4.46 -12.72 7.92
CA GLN A 264 4.66 -12.34 6.51
C GLN A 264 5.53 -13.43 5.83
N PRO A 265 5.23 -13.83 4.59
CA PRO A 265 5.95 -14.91 3.92
C PRO A 265 7.45 -14.59 3.84
N LEU A 266 8.29 -15.62 3.90
CA LEU A 266 9.73 -15.43 3.73
C LEU A 266 10.01 -14.92 2.31
N ALA A 267 10.79 -13.86 2.19
CA ALA A 267 11.28 -13.33 0.91
C ALA A 267 12.77 -13.65 0.74
N THR A 268 13.16 -14.11 -0.43
CA THR A 268 14.56 -14.35 -0.77
C THR A 268 15.08 -13.24 -1.69
N ILE A 269 16.06 -12.47 -1.22
CA ILE A 269 16.83 -11.58 -2.08
C ILE A 269 17.89 -12.43 -2.80
N VAL A 270 17.88 -12.37 -4.13
CA VAL A 270 18.90 -12.99 -4.98
C VAL A 270 19.76 -11.90 -5.61
N LEU A 271 21.08 -11.96 -5.41
CA LEU A 271 22.01 -10.99 -5.94
C LEU A 271 23.19 -11.71 -6.60
N SER A 272 23.37 -11.47 -7.90
CA SER A 272 24.52 -11.99 -8.66
C SER A 272 25.50 -10.87 -8.99
N THR A 273 26.77 -11.03 -8.65
CA THR A 273 27.79 -10.02 -8.94
C THR A 273 29.19 -10.59 -9.10
N LYS A 274 29.99 -9.88 -9.90
CA LYS A 274 31.45 -10.03 -10.01
C LYS A 274 32.21 -8.80 -9.50
N ARG A 275 31.49 -7.77 -9.01
CA ARG A 275 32.00 -6.41 -8.76
C ARG A 275 32.11 -6.15 -7.26
N SER A 276 33.26 -6.44 -6.67
CA SER A 276 33.51 -6.26 -5.23
C SER A 276 33.57 -4.78 -4.80
N GLN A 277 33.75 -3.84 -5.73
CA GLN A 277 33.74 -2.41 -5.44
C GLN A 277 32.37 -1.88 -4.93
N PHE A 278 31.29 -2.60 -5.19
CA PHE A 278 29.96 -2.24 -4.69
C PHE A 278 29.62 -2.87 -3.33
N PHE A 279 30.59 -3.46 -2.65
CA PHE A 279 30.41 -4.14 -1.37
C PHE A 279 29.56 -3.35 -0.36
N GLU A 280 29.94 -2.11 -0.07
CA GLU A 280 29.23 -1.28 0.91
C GLU A 280 27.79 -0.98 0.48
N ARG A 281 27.57 -0.78 -0.83
CA ARG A 281 26.22 -0.56 -1.37
C ARG A 281 25.36 -1.82 -1.23
N ILE A 282 25.91 -2.98 -1.54
CA ILE A 282 25.21 -4.27 -1.39
C ILE A 282 24.78 -4.48 0.06
N VAL A 283 25.72 -4.32 1.00
CA VAL A 283 25.42 -4.47 2.43
C VAL A 283 24.35 -3.49 2.87
N LYS A 284 24.48 -2.20 2.52
CA LYS A 284 23.52 -1.15 2.89
C LYS A 284 22.13 -1.45 2.31
N ASN A 285 22.04 -1.77 1.03
CA ASN A 285 20.77 -2.04 0.35
C ASN A 285 19.99 -3.19 1.01
N ILE A 286 20.68 -4.23 1.45
CA ILE A 286 20.06 -5.41 2.06
C ILE A 286 19.75 -5.16 3.54
N SER A 287 20.71 -4.63 4.31
CA SER A 287 20.57 -4.47 5.75
C SER A 287 19.51 -3.44 6.15
N GLN A 288 19.23 -2.45 5.30
CA GLN A 288 18.23 -1.42 5.60
C GLN A 288 16.79 -1.81 5.27
N GLN A 289 16.53 -2.99 4.65
CA GLN A 289 15.17 -3.38 4.29
C GLN A 289 14.30 -3.58 5.54
N THR A 290 13.10 -3.01 5.51
CA THR A 290 12.15 -3.08 6.63
C THR A 290 11.29 -4.34 6.62
N TYR A 291 11.31 -5.13 5.54
CA TYR A 291 10.58 -6.38 5.45
C TYR A 291 11.05 -7.38 6.53
N PRO A 292 10.15 -8.01 7.31
CA PRO A 292 10.54 -8.66 8.57
C PRO A 292 11.19 -10.04 8.41
N ARG A 293 11.10 -10.69 7.23
CA ARG A 293 11.58 -12.06 7.05
C ARG A 293 12.32 -12.21 5.73
N ILE A 294 13.63 -12.08 5.78
CA ILE A 294 14.51 -12.05 4.62
C ILE A 294 15.47 -13.25 4.65
N GLU A 295 15.56 -13.93 3.53
CA GLU A 295 16.69 -14.79 3.17
C GLU A 295 17.52 -14.08 2.10
N VAL A 296 18.82 -14.24 2.11
CA VAL A 296 19.73 -13.67 1.09
C VAL A 296 20.54 -14.79 0.45
N ILE A 297 20.54 -14.85 -0.87
CA ILE A 297 21.36 -15.78 -1.63
C ILE A 297 22.21 -14.99 -2.63
N PHE A 298 23.52 -15.09 -2.44
CA PHE A 298 24.49 -14.51 -3.35
C PHE A 298 24.94 -15.54 -4.37
N ALA A 299 25.04 -15.11 -5.63
CA ALA A 299 25.63 -15.87 -6.72
C ALA A 299 26.89 -15.13 -7.21
N PHE A 300 28.00 -15.36 -6.52
CA PHE A 300 29.27 -14.67 -6.79
C PHE A 300 30.08 -15.34 -7.89
N HIS A 301 30.83 -14.51 -8.59
CA HIS A 301 31.93 -14.97 -9.44
C HIS A 301 33.10 -15.48 -8.57
N ASP A 302 33.85 -16.48 -9.05
CA ASP A 302 34.98 -17.06 -8.31
C ASP A 302 36.09 -16.06 -7.94
N SER A 303 36.17 -14.93 -8.63
CA SER A 303 37.13 -13.86 -8.32
C SER A 303 36.82 -13.05 -7.06
N TRP A 304 35.68 -13.28 -6.40
CA TRP A 304 35.37 -12.57 -5.16
C TRP A 304 36.29 -13.05 -4.04
N PRO A 305 36.98 -12.11 -3.31
CA PRO A 305 37.86 -12.47 -2.20
C PRO A 305 37.08 -13.15 -1.07
N GLU A 306 37.61 -14.26 -0.52
CA GLU A 306 36.98 -15.01 0.59
C GLU A 306 36.75 -14.14 1.82
N GLU A 307 37.71 -13.27 2.15
CA GLU A 307 37.62 -12.35 3.28
C GLU A 307 36.42 -11.41 3.14
N ARG A 308 36.17 -10.89 1.93
CA ARG A 308 35.01 -10.02 1.66
C ARG A 308 33.69 -10.78 1.74
N ILE A 309 33.66 -12.02 1.34
CA ILE A 309 32.48 -12.88 1.48
C ILE A 309 32.18 -13.12 2.97
N ALA A 310 33.21 -13.51 3.74
CA ALA A 310 33.07 -13.73 5.17
C ALA A 310 32.61 -12.45 5.93
N GLU A 311 33.20 -11.30 5.57
CA GLU A 311 32.77 -9.99 6.12
C GLU A 311 31.29 -9.70 5.83
N LEU A 312 30.87 -9.88 4.57
CA LEU A 312 29.50 -9.66 4.13
C LEU A 312 28.52 -10.58 4.86
N GLU A 313 28.80 -11.87 4.94
CA GLU A 313 27.98 -12.82 5.68
C GLU A 313 27.85 -12.43 7.15
N ASN A 314 28.97 -12.08 7.80
CA ASN A 314 28.98 -11.68 9.21
C ASN A 314 28.14 -10.42 9.46
N ARG A 315 28.27 -9.41 8.60
CA ARG A 315 27.49 -8.16 8.74
C ARG A 315 26.00 -8.40 8.54
N LEU A 316 25.61 -9.20 7.56
CA LEU A 316 24.19 -9.48 7.29
C LEU A 316 23.57 -10.42 8.33
N LYS A 317 24.30 -11.39 8.89
CA LYS A 317 23.81 -12.26 9.98
C LYS A 317 23.50 -11.50 11.27
N GLN A 318 24.00 -10.28 11.45
CA GLN A 318 23.71 -9.42 12.60
C GLN A 318 22.39 -8.64 12.44
N VAL A 319 21.79 -8.63 11.25
CA VAL A 319 20.56 -7.90 10.97
C VAL A 319 19.36 -8.77 11.36
N SER A 320 18.54 -8.31 12.28
CA SER A 320 17.52 -9.10 12.99
C SER A 320 16.45 -9.72 12.09
N ASN A 321 16.12 -9.10 10.96
CA ASN A 321 15.14 -9.61 10.01
C ASN A 321 15.73 -10.52 8.92
N ILE A 322 17.06 -10.73 8.90
CA ILE A 322 17.72 -11.65 7.98
C ILE A 322 17.87 -13.01 8.64
N GLN A 323 17.09 -13.99 8.18
CA GLN A 323 17.04 -15.32 8.78
C GLN A 323 18.11 -16.27 8.26
N ARG A 324 18.59 -16.03 7.02
CA ARG A 324 19.57 -16.90 6.36
C ARG A 324 20.38 -16.11 5.32
N VAL A 325 21.67 -16.35 5.29
CA VAL A 325 22.57 -15.90 4.21
C VAL A 325 23.24 -17.12 3.60
N ARG A 326 23.27 -17.21 2.30
CA ARG A 326 23.92 -18.28 1.53
C ARG A 326 24.72 -17.69 0.38
N VAL A 327 25.87 -18.29 0.14
CA VAL A 327 26.75 -17.91 -0.99
C VAL A 327 26.91 -19.11 -1.91
N LEU A 328 26.68 -18.89 -3.19
CA LEU A 328 26.96 -19.81 -4.30
C LEU A 328 28.10 -19.22 -5.12
N ARG A 329 29.02 -20.07 -5.55
CA ARG A 329 30.15 -19.65 -6.37
C ARG A 329 30.04 -20.21 -7.79
N PHE A 330 30.42 -19.40 -8.75
CA PHE A 330 30.30 -19.75 -10.15
C PHE A 330 31.55 -19.36 -10.95
N PRO A 331 31.98 -20.21 -11.89
CA PRO A 331 33.05 -19.87 -12.82
C PRO A 331 32.65 -18.69 -13.72
N GLY A 332 33.63 -17.99 -14.26
CA GLY A 332 33.43 -16.85 -15.15
C GLY A 332 32.63 -17.15 -16.41
N THR A 333 32.56 -18.41 -16.81
CA THR A 333 31.79 -18.89 -17.96
C THR A 333 30.31 -19.04 -17.73
N ALA A 334 29.87 -19.11 -16.45
CA ALA A 334 28.45 -19.23 -16.13
C ALA A 334 27.66 -17.94 -16.46
N SER A 335 26.55 -18.09 -17.17
CA SER A 335 25.68 -16.97 -17.53
C SER A 335 24.98 -16.41 -16.32
N LEU A 336 24.42 -15.18 -16.43
CA LEU A 336 23.61 -14.58 -15.38
C LEU A 336 22.35 -15.42 -15.13
N GLY A 337 21.68 -15.87 -16.20
CA GLY A 337 20.46 -16.69 -16.06
C GLY A 337 20.72 -18.00 -15.31
N THR A 338 21.82 -18.70 -15.61
CA THR A 338 22.23 -19.91 -14.89
C THR A 338 22.44 -19.65 -13.39
N LYS A 339 23.13 -18.55 -13.04
CA LYS A 339 23.38 -18.14 -11.65
C LYS A 339 22.08 -17.83 -10.89
N LEU A 340 21.18 -17.07 -11.53
CA LEU A 340 19.88 -16.71 -10.94
C LEU A 340 19.03 -17.97 -10.71
N ASN A 341 18.95 -18.87 -11.69
CA ASN A 341 18.18 -20.12 -11.56
C ASN A 341 18.72 -21.01 -10.43
N ALA A 342 20.03 -21.13 -10.29
CA ALA A 342 20.65 -21.89 -9.21
C ALA A 342 20.33 -21.27 -7.84
N ALA A 343 20.39 -19.95 -7.72
CA ALA A 343 19.98 -19.26 -6.48
C ALA A 343 18.48 -19.43 -6.17
N ILE A 344 17.61 -19.37 -7.18
CA ILE A 344 16.17 -19.60 -7.03
C ILE A 344 15.86 -21.04 -6.61
N ALA A 345 16.59 -22.02 -7.11
CA ALA A 345 16.43 -23.43 -6.71
C ALA A 345 16.72 -23.62 -5.21
N GLU A 346 17.76 -22.96 -4.69
CA GLU A 346 18.19 -23.00 -3.28
C GLU A 346 17.32 -22.15 -2.35
N ALA A 347 16.56 -21.20 -2.88
CA ALA A 347 15.73 -20.27 -2.10
C ALA A 347 14.64 -21.01 -1.32
N LYS A 348 14.37 -20.54 -0.09
CA LYS A 348 13.26 -21.03 0.76
C LYS A 348 12.10 -20.07 0.79
N GLY A 349 12.28 -18.82 0.38
CA GLY A 349 11.23 -17.80 0.36
C GLY A 349 10.13 -18.11 -0.66
N GLU A 350 8.92 -17.67 -0.34
CA GLU A 350 7.78 -17.68 -1.27
C GLU A 350 7.99 -16.67 -2.40
N PHE A 351 8.60 -15.54 -2.09
CA PHE A 351 8.92 -14.47 -3.03
C PHE A 351 10.42 -14.43 -3.31
N ILE A 352 10.77 -14.19 -4.55
CA ILE A 352 12.14 -13.95 -5.01
C ILE A 352 12.25 -12.51 -5.44
N ALA A 353 13.17 -11.76 -4.84
CA ALA A 353 13.52 -10.40 -5.20
C ALA A 353 14.93 -10.35 -5.82
N LYS A 354 15.00 -9.98 -7.10
CA LYS A 354 16.29 -9.77 -7.78
C LYS A 354 16.82 -8.39 -7.41
N PHE A 355 18.01 -8.33 -6.80
CA PHE A 355 18.75 -7.11 -6.55
C PHE A 355 19.98 -7.05 -7.45
N ASP A 356 20.24 -5.89 -8.03
CA ASP A 356 21.49 -5.61 -8.74
C ASP A 356 22.48 -4.90 -7.80
N ASP A 357 23.77 -5.08 -8.02
CA ASP A 357 24.82 -4.66 -7.08
C ASP A 357 25.11 -3.15 -7.11
N ASP A 358 24.77 -2.47 -8.21
CA ASP A 358 25.07 -1.05 -8.46
C ASP A 358 23.88 -0.10 -8.28
N ASP A 359 22.68 -0.60 -8.09
CA ASP A 359 21.48 0.20 -7.85
C ASP A 359 21.28 0.58 -6.37
N TRP A 360 20.29 1.44 -6.07
CA TRP A 360 19.87 1.76 -4.70
C TRP A 360 18.48 1.20 -4.41
N TYR A 361 18.39 0.42 -3.33
CA TYR A 361 17.15 -0.15 -2.80
C TYR A 361 16.94 0.39 -1.39
N PHE A 362 16.01 1.35 -1.24
CA PHE A 362 15.75 2.03 0.04
C PHE A 362 14.90 1.17 0.99
N PRO A 363 14.76 1.56 2.28
CA PRO A 363 14.25 0.68 3.33
C PRO A 363 12.93 -0.03 3.03
N ASN A 364 11.95 0.65 2.45
CA ASN A 364 10.63 0.09 2.20
C ASN A 364 10.48 -0.60 0.82
N TYR A 365 11.57 -0.72 0.04
CA TYR A 365 11.49 -1.29 -1.31
C TYR A 365 10.89 -2.70 -1.32
N LEU A 366 11.47 -3.61 -0.55
CA LEU A 366 11.03 -5.01 -0.53
C LEU A 366 9.61 -5.14 0.05
N GLN A 367 9.32 -4.39 1.11
CA GLN A 367 7.99 -4.36 1.73
C GLN A 367 6.92 -3.91 0.73
N ASP A 368 7.13 -2.78 0.06
CA ASP A 368 6.16 -2.25 -0.91
C ASP A 368 5.95 -3.18 -2.09
N MET A 369 7.04 -3.77 -2.60
CA MET A 369 6.96 -4.70 -3.73
C MET A 369 6.17 -5.96 -3.37
N ILE A 370 6.37 -6.54 -2.19
CA ILE A 370 5.65 -7.75 -1.76
C ILE A 370 4.17 -7.43 -1.51
N LEU A 371 3.84 -6.29 -0.90
CA LEU A 371 2.46 -5.87 -0.69
C LEU A 371 1.64 -5.79 -2.00
N THR A 372 2.29 -5.59 -3.14
CA THR A 372 1.57 -5.56 -4.43
C THR A 372 0.86 -6.87 -4.75
N PHE A 373 1.36 -8.01 -4.26
CA PHE A 373 0.77 -9.33 -4.51
C PHE A 373 -0.55 -9.56 -3.76
N ASP A 374 -0.78 -8.85 -2.67
CA ASP A 374 -2.01 -8.97 -1.86
C ASP A 374 -3.24 -8.48 -2.63
N PHE A 375 -3.07 -7.52 -3.54
CA PHE A 375 -4.19 -6.88 -4.22
C PHE A 375 -4.15 -6.96 -5.76
N SER A 376 -2.99 -7.20 -6.37
CA SER A 376 -2.88 -7.22 -7.84
C SER A 376 -3.17 -8.59 -8.44
N GLY A 377 -2.98 -9.66 -7.66
CA GLY A 377 -3.02 -11.03 -8.17
C GLY A 377 -1.93 -11.31 -9.21
N ALA A 378 -0.80 -10.58 -9.14
CA ALA A 378 0.33 -10.74 -10.05
C ALA A 378 1.14 -12.00 -9.75
N ASP A 379 1.80 -12.52 -10.79
CA ASP A 379 2.81 -13.58 -10.70
C ASP A 379 4.22 -12.99 -10.57
N LEU A 380 4.41 -11.81 -11.20
CA LEU A 380 5.64 -11.03 -11.18
C LEU A 380 5.29 -9.54 -11.05
N ALA A 381 5.99 -8.84 -10.16
CA ALA A 381 5.95 -7.39 -10.01
C ALA A 381 7.33 -6.78 -10.28
N GLY A 382 7.34 -5.54 -10.70
CA GLY A 382 8.54 -4.74 -10.91
C GLY A 382 8.17 -3.27 -11.07
N LYS A 383 9.11 -2.44 -11.50
CA LYS A 383 8.86 -1.03 -11.76
C LYS A 383 9.07 -0.73 -13.24
N TRP A 384 8.06 -0.18 -13.91
CA TRP A 384 8.20 0.36 -15.25
C TRP A 384 8.59 1.83 -15.20
N SER A 385 8.03 2.57 -14.24
CA SER A 385 8.41 3.93 -13.90
C SER A 385 9.35 3.90 -12.70
N PHE A 386 10.53 4.50 -12.82
CA PHE A 386 11.53 4.59 -11.74
C PHE A 386 12.57 5.67 -12.05
N PRO A 387 13.16 6.30 -11.01
CA PRO A 387 14.25 7.23 -11.21
C PRO A 387 15.56 6.53 -11.63
N VAL A 388 16.27 7.18 -12.54
CA VAL A 388 17.60 6.79 -13.02
C VAL A 388 18.56 7.93 -12.73
N TRP A 389 19.65 7.67 -12.00
CA TRP A 389 20.70 8.63 -11.81
C TRP A 389 21.80 8.46 -12.85
N LEU A 390 22.01 9.50 -13.65
CA LEU A 390 23.04 9.60 -14.68
C LEU A 390 24.27 10.25 -14.07
N GLU A 391 25.26 9.45 -13.68
CA GLU A 391 26.48 9.92 -12.98
C GLU A 391 27.25 10.98 -13.78
N GLY A 392 27.38 10.78 -15.09
CA GLY A 392 28.18 11.69 -15.96
C GLY A 392 27.64 13.11 -16.04
N SER A 393 26.33 13.30 -15.89
CA SER A 393 25.67 14.64 -15.91
C SER A 393 25.12 15.04 -14.55
N ASP A 394 25.26 14.22 -13.53
CA ASP A 394 24.62 14.37 -12.20
C ASP A 394 23.13 14.69 -12.30
N ARG A 395 22.42 14.03 -13.19
CA ARG A 395 20.98 14.21 -13.39
C ARG A 395 20.18 13.02 -12.91
N LEU A 396 19.11 13.28 -12.21
CA LEU A 396 18.09 12.29 -11.87
C LEU A 396 16.91 12.44 -12.83
N VAL A 397 16.56 11.34 -13.51
CA VAL A 397 15.52 11.30 -14.53
C VAL A 397 14.49 10.26 -14.17
N LEU A 398 13.21 10.63 -14.04
CA LEU A 398 12.11 9.69 -13.90
C LEU A 398 11.81 9.08 -15.27
N ARG A 399 12.11 7.81 -15.43
CA ARG A 399 11.88 7.05 -16.65
C ARG A 399 10.43 6.58 -16.73
N ASN A 400 9.86 6.63 -17.93
CA ASN A 400 8.53 6.12 -18.27
C ASN A 400 7.40 6.53 -17.29
N PRO A 401 7.28 7.81 -16.89
CA PRO A 401 6.22 8.25 -15.98
C PRO A 401 4.82 7.89 -16.54
N GLY A 402 3.86 7.64 -15.64
CA GLY A 402 2.49 7.27 -16.02
C GLY A 402 2.28 5.76 -16.24
N ASN A 403 3.26 4.93 -15.89
CA ASN A 403 3.14 3.46 -15.94
C ASN A 403 3.13 2.81 -14.53
N GLU A 404 2.92 3.60 -13.50
CA GLU A 404 2.76 3.12 -12.13
C GLU A 404 1.43 2.39 -11.96
N HIS A 405 1.38 1.47 -11.02
CA HIS A 405 0.20 0.70 -10.60
C HIS A 405 -0.55 0.01 -11.75
N ARG A 406 0.18 -0.47 -12.75
CA ARG A 406 -0.39 -1.06 -13.95
C ARG A 406 -0.37 -2.59 -13.90
N LEU A 407 -1.53 -3.22 -13.94
CA LEU A 407 -1.66 -4.67 -14.15
C LEU A 407 -1.66 -5.00 -15.65
N GLY A 408 -1.06 -6.13 -16.01
CA GLY A 408 -0.85 -6.52 -17.42
C GLY A 408 0.23 -5.66 -18.08
N SER A 409 1.23 -5.25 -17.31
CA SER A 409 2.36 -4.48 -17.83
C SER A 409 3.18 -5.33 -18.81
N PRO A 410 3.50 -4.83 -20.01
CA PRO A 410 4.36 -5.54 -20.95
C PRO A 410 5.84 -5.49 -20.56
N TYR A 411 6.21 -4.57 -19.67
CA TYR A 411 7.58 -4.33 -19.26
C TYR A 411 7.63 -3.87 -17.79
N VAL A 412 8.66 -4.36 -17.11
CA VAL A 412 9.19 -3.81 -15.84
C VAL A 412 10.70 -4.01 -15.86
N ALA A 413 11.46 -3.16 -15.15
CA ALA A 413 12.93 -3.26 -15.15
C ALA A 413 13.41 -4.52 -14.42
N GLY A 414 14.33 -5.24 -15.01
CA GLY A 414 14.88 -6.50 -14.47
C GLY A 414 15.49 -6.35 -13.08
N ALA A 415 16.16 -5.24 -12.81
CA ALA A 415 16.69 -4.89 -11.49
C ALA A 415 15.60 -4.77 -10.40
N THR A 416 14.33 -4.68 -10.78
CA THR A 416 13.21 -4.50 -9.84
C THR A 416 12.31 -5.72 -9.74
N PHE A 417 12.68 -6.87 -10.28
CA PHE A 417 11.85 -8.07 -10.24
C PHE A 417 11.64 -8.56 -8.81
N VAL A 418 10.37 -8.67 -8.46
CA VAL A 418 9.90 -9.50 -7.36
C VAL A 418 8.85 -10.43 -7.92
N ALA A 419 8.97 -11.73 -7.68
CA ALA A 419 8.05 -12.72 -8.24
C ALA A 419 7.78 -13.84 -7.24
N ARG A 420 6.64 -14.53 -7.41
CA ARG A 420 6.43 -15.80 -6.70
C ARG A 420 7.49 -16.80 -7.14
N LYS A 421 8.14 -17.48 -6.19
CA LYS A 421 9.14 -18.51 -6.49
C LYS A 421 8.59 -19.55 -7.47
N SER A 422 7.37 -20.02 -7.24
CA SER A 422 6.68 -21.00 -8.11
C SER A 422 6.55 -20.53 -9.56
N TRP A 423 6.38 -19.21 -9.78
CA TRP A 423 6.34 -18.66 -11.11
C TRP A 423 7.70 -18.68 -11.81
N LEU A 424 8.77 -18.27 -11.12
CA LEU A 424 10.12 -18.34 -11.69
C LEU A 424 10.63 -19.77 -11.89
N GLN A 425 10.14 -20.73 -11.12
CA GLN A 425 10.40 -22.15 -11.38
C GLN A 425 9.69 -22.66 -12.64
N LYS A 426 8.48 -22.14 -12.92
CA LYS A 426 7.74 -22.44 -14.17
C LYS A 426 8.34 -21.72 -15.39
N ILE A 427 8.82 -20.50 -15.21
CA ILE A 427 9.39 -19.63 -16.24
C ILE A 427 10.83 -19.23 -15.81
N PRO A 428 11.81 -20.15 -15.84
CA PRO A 428 13.17 -19.86 -15.41
C PRO A 428 13.86 -18.87 -16.35
N PHE A 429 14.90 -18.20 -15.87
CA PHE A 429 15.74 -17.34 -16.69
C PHE A 429 16.41 -18.14 -17.81
N ALA A 430 16.50 -17.58 -19.01
CA ALA A 430 17.24 -18.20 -20.11
C ALA A 430 18.74 -18.20 -19.81
N ASP A 431 19.47 -19.23 -20.31
CA ASP A 431 20.92 -19.38 -20.13
C ASP A 431 21.68 -18.34 -20.97
N ARG A 432 21.64 -17.09 -20.54
CA ARG A 432 22.32 -15.93 -21.14
C ARG A 432 22.58 -14.84 -20.11
N SER A 433 23.52 -13.94 -20.43
CA SER A 433 23.89 -12.81 -19.57
C SER A 433 23.35 -11.47 -20.03
N GLN A 434 22.57 -11.43 -21.13
CA GLN A 434 21.90 -10.22 -21.64
C GLN A 434 20.51 -10.59 -22.16
N GLY A 435 19.51 -9.78 -21.78
CA GLY A 435 18.12 -9.96 -22.18
C GLY A 435 17.41 -11.14 -21.50
N GLU A 436 17.99 -11.73 -20.47
CA GLU A 436 17.37 -12.77 -19.64
C GLU A 436 16.08 -12.26 -18.98
N ASP A 437 16.08 -11.03 -18.49
CA ASP A 437 14.89 -10.35 -17.90
C ASP A 437 13.79 -10.15 -18.94
N THR A 438 14.14 -9.64 -20.12
CA THR A 438 13.19 -9.43 -21.22
C THR A 438 12.58 -10.75 -21.70
N ASP A 439 13.37 -11.81 -21.71
CA ASP A 439 12.91 -13.16 -22.07
C ASP A 439 11.90 -13.69 -21.06
N VAL A 440 12.18 -13.56 -19.75
CA VAL A 440 11.23 -13.94 -18.68
C VAL A 440 9.92 -13.18 -18.84
N LEU A 441 9.93 -11.87 -19.08
CA LEU A 441 8.72 -11.08 -19.28
C LEU A 441 7.91 -11.59 -20.48
N LYS A 442 8.55 -11.79 -21.64
CA LYS A 442 7.88 -12.28 -22.86
C LYS A 442 7.26 -13.67 -22.65
N ARG A 443 8.01 -14.60 -22.05
CA ARG A 443 7.50 -15.95 -21.78
C ARG A 443 6.43 -15.96 -20.69
N SER A 444 6.53 -15.07 -19.69
CA SER A 444 5.51 -14.90 -18.68
C SER A 444 4.18 -14.46 -19.30
N LEU A 445 4.19 -13.44 -20.17
CA LEU A 445 2.99 -12.97 -20.86
C LEU A 445 2.42 -14.05 -21.80
N ALA A 446 3.27 -14.74 -22.55
CA ALA A 446 2.85 -15.83 -23.43
C ALA A 446 2.21 -17.01 -22.67
N ALA A 447 2.63 -17.24 -21.42
CA ALA A 447 2.06 -18.25 -20.53
C ALA A 447 0.81 -17.78 -19.74
N GLY A 448 0.30 -16.59 -20.04
CA GLY A 448 -0.86 -15.99 -19.36
C GLY A 448 -0.55 -15.39 -17.98
N GLY A 449 0.72 -15.22 -17.66
CA GLY A 449 1.16 -14.62 -16.39
C GLY A 449 0.80 -13.14 -16.28
N LYS A 450 0.50 -12.72 -15.07
CA LYS A 450 0.14 -11.35 -14.76
C LYS A 450 1.36 -10.59 -14.25
N ILE A 451 1.78 -9.56 -14.98
CA ILE A 451 2.89 -8.68 -14.59
C ILE A 451 2.30 -7.37 -14.06
N TYR A 452 2.79 -6.93 -12.91
CA TYR A 452 2.37 -5.68 -12.27
C TYR A 452 3.52 -4.68 -12.24
N SER A 453 3.27 -3.47 -12.72
CA SER A 453 4.16 -2.32 -12.50
C SER A 453 3.75 -1.61 -11.22
N ALA A 454 4.63 -1.57 -10.23
CA ALA A 454 4.41 -0.93 -8.94
C ALA A 454 4.56 0.60 -9.01
N ASP A 455 4.68 1.25 -7.85
CA ASP A 455 5.06 2.66 -7.69
C ASP A 455 6.49 2.93 -8.20
N HIS A 456 6.93 4.19 -8.13
CA HIS A 456 8.27 4.61 -8.56
C HIS A 456 9.22 4.98 -7.41
N PHE A 457 8.86 4.71 -6.14
CA PHE A 457 9.68 5.04 -4.96
C PHE A 457 10.59 3.90 -4.52
N ASN A 458 11.45 4.20 -3.57
CA ASN A 458 12.32 3.26 -2.87
C ASN A 458 13.33 2.50 -3.75
N PHE A 459 13.51 2.94 -5.00
CA PHE A 459 14.50 2.39 -5.94
C PHE A 459 15.06 3.50 -6.82
N ILE A 460 16.38 3.50 -7.03
CA ILE A 460 17.04 4.37 -8.02
C ILE A 460 18.03 3.52 -8.81
N ASN A 461 17.86 3.50 -10.13
CA ASN A 461 18.80 2.82 -11.02
C ASN A 461 20.07 3.67 -11.23
N TYR A 462 21.22 3.04 -11.20
CA TYR A 462 22.50 3.66 -11.44
C TYR A 462 22.91 3.57 -12.92
N ARG A 463 23.40 4.69 -13.46
CA ARG A 463 24.04 4.73 -14.78
C ARG A 463 25.38 5.43 -14.66
N ALA A 464 26.45 4.64 -14.74
CA ALA A 464 27.83 5.15 -14.72
C ALA A 464 28.10 6.10 -15.88
N ALA A 465 29.01 7.03 -15.70
CA ALA A 465 29.49 7.93 -16.76
C ALA A 465 30.10 7.15 -17.92
N ASP A 466 30.80 6.07 -17.63
CA ASP A 466 31.33 5.14 -18.66
C ASP A 466 30.34 3.99 -18.88
N VAL A 467 29.65 4.01 -20.00
CA VAL A 467 28.67 3.00 -20.42
C VAL A 467 29.22 1.57 -20.48
N ARG A 468 30.56 1.39 -20.57
CA ARG A 468 31.22 0.07 -20.57
C ARG A 468 31.08 -0.67 -19.25
N HIS A 469 30.79 0.04 -18.16
CA HIS A 469 30.53 -0.56 -16.85
C HIS A 469 29.18 -1.27 -16.75
N HIS A 470 28.29 -1.07 -17.73
CA HIS A 470 26.96 -1.70 -17.75
C HIS A 470 26.85 -2.84 -18.74
N THR A 471 26.05 -3.84 -18.40
CA THR A 471 25.67 -4.93 -19.30
C THR A 471 24.82 -4.40 -20.48
N TRP A 472 23.87 -3.48 -20.20
CA TRP A 472 23.12 -2.76 -21.22
C TRP A 472 23.75 -1.39 -21.47
N ARG A 473 24.42 -1.24 -22.62
CA ARG A 473 25.22 -0.06 -22.98
C ARG A 473 24.39 1.06 -23.62
N ALA A 474 23.19 1.33 -23.11
CA ALA A 474 22.39 2.48 -23.58
C ALA A 474 23.06 3.81 -23.18
N GLU A 475 23.08 4.74 -24.13
CA GLU A 475 23.62 6.09 -23.90
C GLU A 475 22.70 6.92 -23.00
N SER A 476 23.26 7.90 -22.28
CA SER A 476 22.54 8.77 -21.37
C SER A 476 21.42 9.56 -22.07
N ASP A 477 21.62 9.97 -23.31
CA ASP A 477 20.64 10.64 -24.16
C ASP A 477 19.31 9.89 -24.30
N LEU A 478 19.32 8.58 -24.29
CA LEU A 478 18.09 7.78 -24.34
C LEU A 478 17.21 8.05 -23.10
N PHE A 479 17.83 8.11 -21.91
CA PHE A 479 17.12 8.34 -20.66
C PHE A 479 16.61 9.76 -20.58
N GLU A 480 17.37 10.75 -21.04
CA GLU A 480 16.98 12.14 -21.07
C GLU A 480 15.82 12.40 -22.04
N ARG A 481 15.81 11.74 -23.21
CA ARG A 481 14.72 11.89 -24.20
C ARG A 481 13.44 11.14 -23.83
N THR A 482 13.54 10.03 -23.10
CA THR A 482 12.40 9.17 -22.77
C THR A 482 11.89 9.38 -21.33
N GLY A 483 12.53 10.23 -20.54
CA GLY A 483 12.20 10.50 -19.16
C GLY A 483 11.96 11.99 -18.89
N ARG A 484 11.60 12.27 -17.64
CA ARG A 484 11.43 13.65 -17.12
C ARG A 484 12.54 13.93 -16.10
N ALA A 485 13.30 15.01 -16.29
CA ALA A 485 14.28 15.45 -15.29
C ALA A 485 13.56 15.78 -13.96
N VAL A 486 14.07 15.24 -12.85
CA VAL A 486 13.39 15.32 -11.54
C VAL A 486 14.34 15.69 -10.39
N GLY A 487 15.61 15.94 -10.67
CA GLY A 487 16.60 16.37 -9.68
C GLY A 487 18.02 15.94 -9.99
N ARG A 488 18.81 15.82 -8.91
CA ARG A 488 20.22 15.41 -8.89
C ARG A 488 20.45 14.37 -7.79
N ARG A 489 21.72 13.98 -7.56
CA ARG A 489 22.08 13.01 -6.51
C ARG A 489 21.62 13.45 -5.12
N ASP A 490 21.72 14.72 -4.78
CA ASP A 490 21.34 15.25 -3.48
C ASP A 490 19.83 15.10 -3.20
N ASP A 491 19.01 14.93 -4.25
CA ASP A 491 17.56 14.75 -4.16
C ASP A 491 17.13 13.29 -3.97
N PHE A 492 18.04 12.33 -3.73
CA PHE A 492 17.68 10.91 -3.57
C PHE A 492 16.68 10.67 -2.44
N GLN A 493 16.74 11.44 -1.34
CA GLN A 493 15.80 11.33 -0.23
C GLN A 493 14.36 11.68 -0.63
N ASP A 494 14.20 12.42 -1.69
CA ASP A 494 12.88 12.71 -2.26
C ASP A 494 12.17 11.48 -2.84
N TRP A 495 12.92 10.42 -3.11
CA TRP A 495 12.45 9.15 -3.67
C TRP A 495 12.33 8.04 -2.62
N VAL A 496 12.52 8.39 -1.34
CA VAL A 496 12.32 7.51 -0.19
C VAL A 496 10.96 7.82 0.44
N VAL A 497 10.15 6.78 0.63
CA VAL A 497 8.80 6.87 1.21
C VAL A 497 8.60 5.81 2.27
#